data_4903325ba45a25569875edaf56e79948
#
_entry.id   4903325ba45a25569875edaf56e79948
#
_cell.length_a   1.000
_cell.length_b   1.000
_cell.length_c   1.000
_cell.angle_alpha   90.00
_cell.angle_beta   90.00
_cell.angle_gamma   90.00
#
_symmetry.space_group_name_H-M   'P 1'
#
loop_
_entity.id
_entity.type
_entity.pdbx_description
1 polymer ?
#
loop_
_entity_poly.entity_id
_entity_poly.type
_entity_poly.pdbx_seq_one_letter_code
_entity_poly.pdbx_strand_id
1 'polypeptide(L)'
;SRILEQDVTCLNGYYHVLDSVLVTPPNMAEVIRTNGETNLFSAMLERFSAPYYDANLTEQYKALHSIEADSIFKKIYISQRSSLGAVTTDPDGESLGDFPSLSYDPGWNAYSVNMSSKEQDMAAMFVPSDQAMKDYFVRGGGAILIERYGTLENTEENLLENLYQIPLNIIKPLVANMMKDSFNESVPSKYLTIMNDAQDPMFSSTSYPSIDAYKAGIKKVLLANNGV
;
A
#
# COMPACT_ATOMS: atom_id res chain seq x y z
N SER A 1 -3.68 -17.93 18.37
CA SER A 1 -3.34 -19.33 18.77
C SER A 1 -3.07 -19.39 20.26
N ARG A 2 -3.56 -20.40 20.90
CA ARG A 2 -3.37 -20.68 22.33
C ARG A 2 -2.49 -21.91 22.48
N ILE A 3 -1.57 -21.86 23.43
CA ILE A 3 -0.76 -23.04 23.78
C ILE A 3 -1.63 -23.99 24.60
N LEU A 4 -1.80 -25.23 24.13
CA LEU A 4 -2.52 -26.30 24.79
C LEU A 4 -1.59 -27.09 25.72
N GLU A 5 -0.35 -27.31 25.27
CA GLU A 5 0.69 -28.00 26.02
C GLU A 5 2.02 -27.31 25.73
N GLN A 6 2.79 -27.04 26.79
CA GLN A 6 4.07 -26.30 26.65
C GLN A 6 5.24 -27.13 27.16
N ASP A 7 6.42 -26.81 26.66
CA ASP A 7 7.73 -27.27 27.12
C ASP A 7 7.86 -28.81 27.16
N VAL A 8 7.23 -29.48 26.19
CA VAL A 8 7.37 -30.94 26.09
C VAL A 8 8.78 -31.28 25.61
N THR A 9 9.54 -31.94 26.45
CA THR A 9 10.95 -32.25 26.23
C THR A 9 11.13 -33.33 25.17
N CYS A 10 11.98 -33.06 24.19
CA CYS A 10 12.47 -34.01 23.20
C CYS A 10 13.99 -34.20 23.32
N LEU A 11 14.54 -35.16 22.61
CA LEU A 11 15.97 -35.43 22.58
C LEU A 11 16.80 -34.21 22.10
N ASN A 12 16.24 -33.42 21.17
CA ASN A 12 16.90 -32.31 20.48
C ASN A 12 16.28 -30.93 20.76
N GLY A 13 15.38 -30.82 21.73
CA GLY A 13 14.73 -29.55 22.09
C GLY A 13 13.39 -29.71 22.77
N TYR A 14 12.52 -28.75 22.54
CA TYR A 14 11.16 -28.72 23.07
C TYR A 14 10.16 -28.50 21.94
N TYR A 15 8.94 -29.01 22.09
CA TYR A 15 7.81 -28.62 21.25
C TYR A 15 6.64 -28.13 22.11
N HIS A 16 5.77 -27.35 21.47
CA HIS A 16 4.55 -26.85 22.06
C HIS A 16 3.36 -27.24 21.18
N VAL A 17 2.27 -27.67 21.80
CA VAL A 17 1.03 -27.97 21.08
C VAL A 17 0.16 -26.73 21.09
N LEU A 18 -0.34 -26.34 19.91
CA LEU A 18 -1.22 -25.19 19.74
C LEU A 18 -2.63 -25.65 19.37
N ASP A 19 -3.63 -24.82 19.73
CA ASP A 19 -5.03 -25.06 19.36
C ASP A 19 -5.34 -24.75 17.89
N SER A 20 -4.45 -24.02 17.22
CA SER A 20 -4.61 -23.60 15.85
C SER A 20 -3.26 -23.39 15.15
N VAL A 21 -3.26 -23.43 13.83
CA VAL A 21 -2.08 -23.17 13.02
C VAL A 21 -1.64 -21.72 13.22
N LEU A 22 -0.34 -21.51 13.40
CA LEU A 22 0.26 -20.18 13.35
C LEU A 22 0.24 -19.68 11.90
N VAL A 23 -0.58 -18.69 11.66
CA VAL A 23 -0.63 -17.98 10.37
C VAL A 23 0.07 -16.65 10.54
N THR A 24 0.99 -16.35 9.65
CA THR A 24 1.63 -15.03 9.60
C THR A 24 0.53 -13.98 9.34
N PRO A 25 0.43 -12.91 10.14
CA PRO A 25 -0.48 -11.82 9.81
C PRO A 25 -0.19 -11.26 8.42
N PRO A 26 -1.22 -10.84 7.67
CA PRO A 26 -1.02 -10.21 6.37
C PRO A 26 -0.22 -8.90 6.52
N ASN A 27 0.44 -8.48 5.45
CA ASN A 27 1.07 -7.15 5.40
C ASN A 27 0.02 -6.05 5.13
N MET A 28 0.41 -4.77 5.26
CA MET A 28 -0.51 -3.64 5.06
C MET A 28 -1.14 -3.64 3.66
N ALA A 29 -0.37 -3.93 2.62
CA ALA A 29 -0.91 -3.98 1.26
C ALA A 29 -1.99 -5.05 1.11
N GLU A 30 -1.79 -6.23 1.69
CA GLU A 30 -2.78 -7.30 1.69
C GLU A 30 -4.03 -6.92 2.49
N VAL A 31 -3.85 -6.31 3.67
CA VAL A 31 -4.98 -5.82 4.48
C VAL A 31 -5.81 -4.80 3.70
N ILE A 32 -5.17 -3.83 3.05
CA ILE A 32 -5.85 -2.79 2.26
C ILE A 32 -6.62 -3.41 1.09
N ARG A 33 -6.06 -4.43 0.44
CA ARG A 33 -6.69 -5.10 -0.72
C ARG A 33 -7.86 -6.01 -0.36
N THR A 34 -7.85 -6.60 0.82
CA THR A 34 -8.76 -7.70 1.15
C THR A 34 -9.84 -7.36 2.16
N ASN A 35 -9.77 -6.20 2.83
CA ASN A 35 -10.78 -5.84 3.84
C ASN A 35 -12.16 -5.48 3.26
N GLY A 36 -12.27 -5.23 1.96
CA GLY A 36 -13.52 -4.95 1.25
C GLY A 36 -14.09 -3.53 1.42
N GLU A 37 -13.43 -2.67 2.20
CA GLU A 37 -13.90 -1.31 2.48
C GLU A 37 -12.96 -0.22 1.95
N THR A 38 -11.82 -0.60 1.33
CA THR A 38 -10.75 0.29 0.87
C THR A 38 -10.29 -0.01 -0.56
N ASN A 39 -11.22 -0.49 -1.39
CA ASN A 39 -10.91 -0.94 -2.76
C ASN A 39 -10.43 0.22 -3.65
N LEU A 40 -11.05 1.40 -3.54
CA LEU A 40 -10.67 2.59 -4.31
C LEU A 40 -9.26 3.07 -3.94
N PHE A 41 -8.95 3.11 -2.66
CA PHE A 41 -7.61 3.48 -2.20
C PHE A 41 -6.56 2.43 -2.60
N SER A 42 -6.90 1.15 -2.49
CA SER A 42 -6.06 0.04 -2.97
C SER A 42 -5.71 0.20 -4.45
N ALA A 43 -6.70 0.52 -5.28
CA ALA A 43 -6.49 0.76 -6.70
C ALA A 43 -5.60 1.98 -6.98
N MET A 44 -5.72 3.04 -6.18
CA MET A 44 -4.81 4.19 -6.28
C MET A 44 -3.37 3.83 -5.91
N LEU A 45 -3.17 3.07 -4.82
CA LEU A 45 -1.84 2.58 -4.43
C LEU A 45 -1.20 1.72 -5.51
N GLU A 46 -1.97 0.83 -6.13
CA GLU A 46 -1.48 -0.07 -7.17
C GLU A 46 -0.90 0.68 -8.39
N ARG A 47 -1.34 1.89 -8.65
CA ARG A 47 -0.82 2.74 -9.73
C ARG A 47 0.63 3.19 -9.54
N PHE A 48 1.17 3.12 -8.32
CA PHE A 48 2.59 3.39 -8.03
C PHE A 48 3.50 2.20 -8.37
N SER A 49 2.98 1.22 -9.09
CA SER A 49 3.75 0.11 -9.63
C SER A 49 4.11 0.35 -11.08
N ALA A 50 5.35 0.03 -11.44
CA ALA A 50 5.90 0.23 -12.76
C ALA A 50 6.33 -1.11 -13.38
N PRO A 51 6.39 -1.24 -14.71
CA PRO A 51 7.02 -2.38 -15.35
C PRO A 51 8.51 -2.37 -15.07
N TYR A 52 9.04 -3.51 -14.65
CA TYR A 52 10.46 -3.71 -14.38
C TYR A 52 10.94 -4.95 -15.14
N TYR A 53 11.89 -4.76 -16.04
CA TYR A 53 12.43 -5.86 -16.85
C TYR A 53 13.16 -6.89 -15.97
N ASP A 54 12.82 -8.18 -16.14
CA ASP A 54 13.45 -9.29 -15.44
C ASP A 54 14.23 -10.16 -16.42
N ALA A 55 15.53 -9.93 -16.50
CA ALA A 55 16.42 -10.67 -17.41
C ALA A 55 16.41 -12.17 -17.12
N ASN A 56 16.42 -12.57 -15.83
CA ASN A 56 16.47 -13.97 -15.45
C ASN A 56 15.19 -14.73 -15.86
N LEU A 57 14.02 -14.14 -15.60
CA LEU A 57 12.75 -14.74 -16.03
C LEU A 57 12.62 -14.74 -17.54
N THR A 58 13.12 -13.72 -18.22
CA THR A 58 13.14 -13.67 -19.68
C THR A 58 13.92 -14.84 -20.27
N GLU A 59 15.13 -15.08 -19.76
CA GLU A 59 15.96 -16.18 -20.23
C GLU A 59 15.33 -17.57 -19.91
N GLN A 60 14.75 -17.72 -18.72
CA GLN A 60 14.03 -18.96 -18.38
C GLN A 60 12.82 -19.18 -19.28
N TYR A 61 12.06 -18.12 -19.58
CA TYR A 61 10.89 -18.20 -20.46
C TYR A 61 11.29 -18.57 -21.89
N LYS A 62 12.32 -17.93 -22.45
CA LYS A 62 12.86 -18.23 -23.77
C LYS A 62 13.32 -19.69 -23.87
N ALA A 63 14.05 -20.17 -22.85
CA ALA A 63 14.53 -21.55 -22.83
C ALA A 63 13.37 -22.57 -22.76
N LEU A 64 12.32 -22.26 -21.99
CA LEU A 64 11.17 -23.15 -21.83
C LEU A 64 10.29 -23.22 -23.07
N HIS A 65 10.10 -22.10 -23.75
CA HIS A 65 9.15 -21.99 -24.86
C HIS A 65 9.82 -21.95 -26.25
N SER A 66 11.16 -21.97 -26.29
CA SER A 66 11.93 -21.86 -27.56
C SER A 66 11.57 -20.61 -28.39
N ILE A 67 11.29 -19.49 -27.73
CA ILE A 67 10.89 -18.21 -28.32
C ILE A 67 12.02 -17.21 -28.11
N GLU A 68 12.48 -16.52 -29.16
CA GLU A 68 13.59 -15.56 -29.07
C GLU A 68 13.16 -14.13 -28.74
N ALA A 69 11.91 -13.77 -28.96
CA ALA A 69 11.49 -12.36 -29.05
C ALA A 69 10.82 -11.76 -27.79
N ASP A 70 10.47 -12.55 -26.77
CA ASP A 70 9.67 -12.03 -25.67
C ASP A 70 10.53 -11.56 -24.51
N SER A 71 10.14 -10.41 -23.93
CA SER A 71 10.73 -9.84 -22.73
C SER A 71 9.72 -9.90 -21.60
N ILE A 72 10.15 -10.39 -20.44
CA ILE A 72 9.29 -10.49 -19.26
C ILE A 72 9.51 -9.30 -18.34
N PHE A 73 8.40 -8.62 -18.04
CA PHE A 73 8.36 -7.52 -17.10
C PHE A 73 7.57 -7.92 -15.85
N LYS A 74 8.06 -7.53 -14.70
CA LYS A 74 7.34 -7.59 -13.43
C LYS A 74 6.69 -6.25 -13.15
N LYS A 75 5.54 -6.26 -12.50
CA LYS A 75 4.93 -5.06 -11.94
C LYS A 75 5.51 -4.85 -10.54
N ILE A 76 6.30 -3.81 -10.36
CA ILE A 76 7.00 -3.50 -9.12
C ILE A 76 6.54 -2.16 -8.56
N TYR A 77 6.19 -2.13 -7.29
CA TYR A 77 5.90 -0.91 -6.55
C TYR A 77 7.19 -0.16 -6.27
N ILE A 78 7.22 1.13 -6.63
CA ILE A 78 8.38 1.99 -6.45
C ILE A 78 8.23 2.82 -5.18
N SER A 79 9.18 2.70 -4.27
CA SER A 79 9.24 3.52 -3.06
C SER A 79 10.58 4.23 -2.94
N GLN A 80 10.64 5.31 -2.17
CA GLN A 80 11.87 6.05 -1.92
C GLN A 80 12.92 5.22 -1.16
N ARG A 81 12.46 4.20 -0.42
CA ARG A 81 13.30 3.26 0.32
C ARG A 81 13.70 2.03 -0.51
N SER A 82 13.15 1.89 -1.71
CA SER A 82 13.51 0.80 -2.60
C SER A 82 14.91 0.98 -3.16
N SER A 83 15.69 -0.10 -3.18
CA SER A 83 16.97 -0.14 -3.87
C SER A 83 16.86 -0.13 -5.41
N LEU A 84 15.65 -0.25 -5.95
CA LEU A 84 15.40 -0.36 -7.38
C LEU A 84 15.39 0.99 -8.11
N GLY A 85 15.29 2.10 -7.36
CA GLY A 85 15.17 3.42 -7.96
C GLY A 85 13.80 3.68 -8.62
N ALA A 86 13.58 4.91 -9.07
CA ALA A 86 12.33 5.34 -9.72
C ALA A 86 12.36 5.21 -11.25
N VAL A 87 13.51 4.89 -11.82
CA VAL A 87 13.69 4.72 -13.27
C VAL A 87 13.70 3.24 -13.59
N THR A 88 12.84 2.83 -14.52
CA THR A 88 12.84 1.48 -15.07
C THR A 88 13.36 1.50 -16.50
N THR A 89 14.01 0.44 -16.91
CA THR A 89 14.58 0.33 -18.25
C THR A 89 13.99 -0.86 -19.01
N ASP A 90 14.01 -0.77 -20.34
CA ASP A 90 13.74 -1.90 -21.21
C ASP A 90 14.96 -2.84 -21.29
N PRO A 91 14.89 -3.95 -22.08
CA PRO A 91 15.99 -4.87 -22.26
C PRO A 91 17.26 -4.25 -22.87
N ASP A 92 17.12 -3.19 -23.66
CA ASP A 92 18.22 -2.48 -24.31
C ASP A 92 18.85 -1.41 -23.40
N GLY A 93 18.30 -1.21 -22.19
CA GLY A 93 18.75 -0.25 -21.21
C GLY A 93 18.18 1.17 -21.39
N GLU A 94 17.27 1.33 -22.32
CA GLU A 94 16.58 2.62 -22.53
C GLU A 94 15.54 2.87 -21.43
N SER A 95 15.42 4.11 -20.98
CA SER A 95 14.50 4.50 -19.92
C SER A 95 13.04 4.36 -20.34
N LEU A 96 12.25 3.63 -19.55
CA LEU A 96 10.79 3.57 -19.69
C LEU A 96 10.09 4.77 -19.04
N GLY A 97 10.85 5.67 -18.42
CA GLY A 97 10.38 6.88 -17.78
C GLY A 97 10.57 6.88 -16.28
N ASP A 98 10.34 8.05 -15.67
CA ASP A 98 10.35 8.25 -14.23
C ASP A 98 8.96 7.99 -13.67
N PHE A 99 8.87 7.08 -12.70
CA PHE A 99 7.63 6.79 -12.00
C PHE A 99 7.61 7.51 -10.64
N PRO A 100 6.53 8.21 -10.29
CA PRO A 100 6.39 8.79 -8.97
C PRO A 100 6.49 7.73 -7.88
N SER A 101 7.37 7.94 -6.90
CA SER A 101 7.58 7.03 -5.78
C SER A 101 6.93 7.56 -4.51
N LEU A 102 6.44 6.67 -3.65
CA LEU A 102 5.95 6.96 -2.30
C LEU A 102 7.04 6.70 -1.25
N SER A 103 6.81 7.11 0.01
CA SER A 103 7.84 7.05 1.06
C SER A 103 8.29 5.63 1.37
N TYR A 104 7.38 4.68 1.45
CA TYR A 104 7.67 3.27 1.74
C TYR A 104 6.76 2.32 0.94
N ASP A 105 7.16 1.04 0.86
CA ASP A 105 6.33 -0.03 0.32
C ASP A 105 5.47 -0.64 1.45
N PRO A 106 4.13 -0.60 1.37
CA PRO A 106 3.26 -1.24 2.36
C PRO A 106 3.25 -2.78 2.27
N GLY A 107 4.17 -3.37 1.52
CA GLY A 107 4.27 -4.82 1.29
C GLY A 107 3.75 -5.24 -0.09
N TRP A 108 3.59 -4.30 -1.03
CA TRP A 108 3.09 -4.60 -2.38
C TRP A 108 4.02 -5.51 -3.16
N ASN A 109 5.34 -5.33 -3.00
CA ASN A 109 6.37 -6.14 -3.66
C ASN A 109 6.56 -7.54 -3.04
N ALA A 110 6.01 -7.80 -1.87
CA ALA A 110 6.07 -9.14 -1.25
C ALA A 110 5.39 -10.23 -2.10
N TYR A 111 4.52 -9.85 -3.03
CA TYR A 111 3.94 -10.75 -4.03
C TYR A 111 4.87 -11.04 -5.22
N SER A 112 5.98 -10.35 -5.33
CA SER A 112 6.99 -10.60 -6.36
C SER A 112 7.98 -11.65 -5.85
N VAL A 113 7.97 -12.81 -6.45
CA VAL A 113 8.62 -14.07 -6.01
C VAL A 113 10.13 -13.94 -5.73
N ASN A 114 10.81 -12.87 -6.13
CA ASN A 114 12.27 -12.73 -6.01
C ASN A 114 12.70 -11.42 -5.34
N MET A 115 11.79 -10.66 -4.77
CA MET A 115 12.18 -9.46 -4.04
C MET A 115 12.34 -9.82 -2.56
N SER A 116 13.56 -9.76 -2.08
CA SER A 116 13.85 -9.72 -0.65
C SER A 116 13.48 -8.34 -0.05
N SER A 117 12.36 -7.77 -0.44
CA SER A 117 11.77 -6.65 0.27
C SER A 117 11.33 -7.20 1.62
N LYS A 118 12.31 -7.31 2.49
CA LYS A 118 12.02 -7.50 3.90
C LYS A 118 11.22 -6.28 4.30
N GLU A 119 10.04 -6.51 4.75
CA GLU A 119 9.20 -5.57 5.48
C GLU A 119 9.96 -5.15 6.74
N GLN A 120 10.95 -4.27 6.57
CA GLN A 120 11.92 -3.99 7.62
C GLN A 120 11.44 -2.88 8.55
N ASP A 121 10.50 -2.06 8.08
CA ASP A 121 10.10 -0.88 8.82
C ASP A 121 8.63 -0.93 9.16
N MET A 122 8.36 -0.83 10.44
CA MET A 122 7.02 -0.66 10.97
C MET A 122 6.52 0.74 10.64
N ALA A 123 5.42 0.83 9.91
CA ALA A 123 4.83 2.08 9.43
C ALA A 123 3.34 2.17 9.83
N ALA A 124 2.76 3.34 9.66
CA ALA A 124 1.32 3.57 9.82
C ALA A 124 0.72 4.16 8.54
N MET A 125 -0.48 3.72 8.19
CA MET A 125 -1.22 4.27 7.06
C MET A 125 -2.65 4.60 7.47
N PHE A 126 -3.09 5.83 7.19
CA PHE A 126 -4.44 6.30 7.46
C PHE A 126 -5.28 6.19 6.20
N VAL A 127 -5.90 5.05 6.03
CA VAL A 127 -6.57 4.67 4.79
C VAL A 127 -8.02 5.14 4.77
N PRO A 128 -8.44 5.96 3.78
CA PRO A 128 -9.84 6.34 3.63
C PRO A 128 -10.67 5.14 3.16
N SER A 129 -11.87 5.00 3.72
CA SER A 129 -12.84 4.03 3.22
C SER A 129 -13.32 4.39 1.82
N ASP A 130 -13.87 3.41 1.10
CA ASP A 130 -14.50 3.64 -0.21
C ASP A 130 -15.58 4.73 -0.14
N GLN A 131 -16.34 4.79 0.97
CA GLN A 131 -17.32 5.86 1.16
C GLN A 131 -16.66 7.23 1.30
N ALA A 132 -15.58 7.34 2.07
CA ALA A 132 -14.85 8.60 2.20
C ALA A 132 -14.23 9.05 0.87
N MET A 133 -13.74 8.10 0.07
CA MET A 133 -13.25 8.38 -1.28
C MET A 133 -14.36 8.91 -2.20
N LYS A 134 -15.53 8.29 -2.17
CA LYS A 134 -16.72 8.74 -2.92
C LYS A 134 -17.16 10.13 -2.49
N ASP A 135 -17.26 10.36 -1.19
CA ASP A 135 -17.65 11.66 -0.65
C ASP A 135 -16.65 12.76 -1.06
N TYR A 136 -15.36 12.47 -1.08
CA TYR A 136 -14.33 13.44 -1.48
C TYR A 136 -14.33 13.71 -3.00
N PHE A 137 -14.30 12.67 -3.84
CA PHE A 137 -14.12 12.81 -5.28
C PHE A 137 -15.42 13.08 -6.05
N VAL A 138 -16.57 12.66 -5.54
CA VAL A 138 -17.87 12.90 -6.23
C VAL A 138 -18.54 14.17 -5.71
N ARG A 139 -18.48 14.44 -4.40
CA ARG A 139 -19.26 15.51 -3.75
C ARG A 139 -18.38 16.57 -3.10
N GLY A 140 -17.11 16.30 -2.87
CA GLY A 140 -16.18 17.13 -2.12
C GLY A 140 -15.15 17.84 -2.98
N GLY A 141 -14.07 18.30 -2.32
CA GLY A 141 -13.01 19.06 -2.98
C GLY A 141 -12.25 18.33 -4.08
N GLY A 142 -12.28 17.00 -4.09
CA GLY A 142 -11.67 16.16 -5.14
C GLY A 142 -12.46 16.13 -6.46
N ALA A 143 -13.72 16.59 -6.47
CA ALA A 143 -14.56 16.60 -7.67
C ALA A 143 -13.91 17.37 -8.84
N ILE A 144 -13.19 18.43 -8.54
CA ILE A 144 -12.45 19.22 -9.54
C ILE A 144 -11.38 18.39 -10.28
N LEU A 145 -10.82 17.36 -9.63
CA LEU A 145 -9.87 16.47 -10.29
C LEU A 145 -10.56 15.55 -11.28
N ILE A 146 -11.76 15.08 -10.92
CA ILE A 146 -12.59 14.28 -11.82
C ILE A 146 -13.07 15.11 -13.02
N GLU A 147 -13.54 16.35 -12.77
CA GLU A 147 -13.93 17.28 -13.86
C GLU A 147 -12.78 17.56 -14.83
N ARG A 148 -11.55 17.65 -14.32
CA ARG A 148 -10.38 18.00 -15.12
C ARG A 148 -9.79 16.83 -15.88
N TYR A 149 -9.76 15.64 -15.28
CA TYR A 149 -9.02 14.50 -15.81
C TYR A 149 -9.91 13.31 -16.14
N GLY A 150 -11.10 13.20 -15.53
CA GLY A 150 -12.02 12.10 -15.79
C GLY A 150 -12.54 12.10 -17.21
N THR A 151 -12.88 10.93 -17.72
CA THR A 151 -13.44 10.71 -19.05
C THR A 151 -14.91 10.33 -19.02
N LEU A 152 -15.42 10.00 -17.84
CA LEU A 152 -16.82 9.62 -17.61
C LEU A 152 -17.50 10.61 -16.68
N GLU A 153 -18.85 10.60 -16.69
CA GLU A 153 -19.64 11.39 -15.75
C GLU A 153 -19.20 11.11 -14.30
N ASN A 154 -19.13 12.17 -13.48
CA ASN A 154 -18.69 12.06 -12.09
C ASN A 154 -19.80 11.44 -11.22
N THR A 155 -19.85 10.12 -11.19
CA THR A 155 -20.75 9.31 -10.37
C THR A 155 -19.95 8.32 -9.53
N GLU A 156 -20.60 7.73 -8.52
CA GLU A 156 -19.95 6.73 -7.67
C GLU A 156 -19.56 5.46 -8.46
N GLU A 157 -20.35 5.09 -9.46
CA GLU A 157 -20.10 3.92 -10.30
C GLU A 157 -18.88 4.12 -11.20
N ASN A 158 -18.70 5.33 -11.72
CA ASN A 158 -17.61 5.68 -12.64
C ASN A 158 -16.35 6.12 -11.93
N LEU A 159 -16.36 6.22 -10.60
CA LEU A 159 -15.26 6.83 -9.84
C LEU A 159 -13.94 6.11 -10.04
N LEU A 160 -13.94 4.78 -10.03
CA LEU A 160 -12.72 3.99 -10.21
C LEU A 160 -12.06 4.28 -11.57
N GLU A 161 -12.84 4.27 -12.64
CA GLU A 161 -12.36 4.55 -13.99
C GLU A 161 -11.81 5.98 -14.10
N ASN A 162 -12.52 6.95 -13.54
CA ASN A 162 -12.08 8.34 -13.51
C ASN A 162 -10.81 8.54 -12.67
N LEU A 163 -10.65 7.82 -11.55
CA LEU A 163 -9.43 7.86 -10.74
C LEU A 163 -8.20 7.37 -11.52
N TYR A 164 -8.37 6.41 -12.43
CA TYR A 164 -7.29 5.94 -13.30
C TYR A 164 -6.82 6.99 -14.32
N GLN A 165 -7.66 7.98 -14.64
CA GLN A 165 -7.32 9.06 -15.59
C GLN A 165 -6.52 10.19 -14.95
N ILE A 166 -6.57 10.36 -13.64
CA ILE A 166 -5.84 11.43 -12.96
C ILE A 166 -4.33 11.11 -13.02
N PRO A 167 -3.49 12.04 -13.49
CA PRO A 167 -2.04 11.82 -13.55
C PRO A 167 -1.44 11.45 -12.19
N LEU A 168 -0.46 10.54 -12.22
CA LEU A 168 0.10 9.97 -10.99
C LEU A 168 0.80 11.02 -10.11
N ASN A 169 1.42 12.02 -10.72
CA ASN A 169 2.03 13.15 -10.00
C ASN A 169 1.01 14.04 -9.27
N ILE A 170 -0.25 14.04 -9.72
CA ILE A 170 -1.36 14.75 -9.04
C ILE A 170 -1.92 13.89 -7.88
N ILE A 171 -1.99 12.58 -8.07
CA ILE A 171 -2.46 11.63 -7.03
C ILE A 171 -1.41 11.45 -5.91
N LYS A 172 -0.13 11.52 -6.24
CA LYS A 172 0.97 11.27 -5.29
C LYS A 172 0.85 12.05 -3.98
N PRO A 173 0.64 13.37 -3.94
CA PRO A 173 0.48 14.11 -2.68
C PRO A 173 -0.70 13.61 -1.85
N LEU A 174 -1.83 13.26 -2.49
CA LEU A 174 -3.00 12.75 -1.77
C LEU A 174 -2.70 11.43 -1.06
N VAL A 175 -2.02 10.51 -1.75
CA VAL A 175 -1.63 9.22 -1.15
C VAL A 175 -0.53 9.39 -0.12
N ALA A 176 0.49 10.19 -0.41
CA ALA A 176 1.59 10.46 0.51
C ALA A 176 1.12 11.06 1.85
N ASN A 177 0.08 11.92 1.80
CA ASN A 177 -0.51 12.49 3.00
C ASN A 177 -1.17 11.45 3.92
N MET A 178 -1.48 10.27 3.42
CA MET A 178 -2.05 9.15 4.19
C MET A 178 -0.98 8.24 4.80
N MET A 179 0.30 8.49 4.51
CA MET A 179 1.43 7.65 4.89
C MET A 179 2.23 8.28 6.01
N LYS A 180 2.67 7.45 6.96
CA LYS A 180 3.62 7.79 8.01
C LYS A 180 4.59 6.63 8.17
N ASP A 181 5.86 6.89 7.97
CA ASP A 181 6.91 5.87 7.90
C ASP A 181 7.42 5.40 9.26
N SER A 182 6.71 5.75 10.33
CA SER A 182 7.00 5.32 11.70
C SER A 182 5.74 5.17 12.54
N PHE A 183 5.86 4.43 13.66
CA PHE A 183 4.79 4.37 14.68
C PHE A 183 4.79 5.55 15.65
N ASN A 184 5.81 6.38 15.63
CA ASN A 184 5.88 7.53 16.52
C ASN A 184 4.68 8.44 16.28
N GLU A 185 4.01 8.78 17.37
CA GLU A 185 2.89 9.73 17.35
C GLU A 185 1.79 9.38 16.34
N SER A 186 1.56 8.09 16.09
CA SER A 186 0.56 7.60 15.12
C SER A 186 -0.76 7.14 15.77
N VAL A 187 -0.86 7.16 17.09
CA VAL A 187 -2.00 6.59 17.82
C VAL A 187 -2.96 7.69 18.28
N PRO A 188 -4.17 7.82 17.69
CA PRO A 188 -5.14 8.88 18.02
C PRO A 188 -5.64 8.86 19.48
N SER A 189 -5.57 7.73 20.15
CA SER A 189 -5.93 7.64 21.58
C SER A 189 -4.91 8.34 22.49
N LYS A 190 -3.71 8.63 22.00
CA LYS A 190 -2.61 9.24 22.77
C LYS A 190 -2.24 10.62 22.28
N TYR A 191 -2.41 10.89 20.99
CA TYR A 191 -1.97 12.13 20.34
C TYR A 191 -3.17 12.85 19.74
N LEU A 192 -3.28 14.14 20.03
CA LEU A 192 -4.37 15.00 19.53
C LEU A 192 -4.10 15.57 18.13
N THR A 193 -2.89 15.41 17.64
CA THR A 193 -2.50 15.72 16.26
C THR A 193 -1.52 14.67 15.80
N ILE A 194 -1.77 14.13 14.62
CA ILE A 194 -0.89 13.18 13.95
C ILE A 194 -0.40 13.85 12.67
N MET A 195 0.91 13.95 12.54
CA MET A 195 1.57 14.55 11.38
C MET A 195 1.97 13.45 10.40
N ASN A 196 1.90 13.75 9.11
CA ASN A 196 2.50 12.90 8.08
C ASN A 196 4.02 13.08 7.99
N ASP A 197 4.67 12.38 7.08
CA ASP A 197 6.13 12.47 6.90
C ASP A 197 6.58 13.84 6.35
N ALA A 198 5.68 14.59 5.73
CA ALA A 198 5.91 15.97 5.27
C ALA A 198 5.67 17.03 6.36
N GLN A 199 5.35 16.61 7.60
CA GLN A 199 5.01 17.48 8.72
C GLN A 199 3.69 18.26 8.56
N ASP A 200 2.79 17.78 7.70
CA ASP A 200 1.43 18.29 7.61
C ASP A 200 0.50 17.54 8.56
N PRO A 201 -0.45 18.20 9.23
CA PRO A 201 -1.41 17.53 10.09
C PRO A 201 -2.40 16.71 9.24
N MET A 202 -2.22 15.39 9.26
CA MET A 202 -3.10 14.44 8.55
C MET A 202 -4.36 14.11 9.36
N PHE A 203 -4.27 14.18 10.69
CA PHE A 203 -5.38 13.90 11.59
C PHE A 203 -5.22 14.74 12.86
N SER A 204 -6.13 15.68 13.10
CA SER A 204 -6.03 16.63 14.21
C SER A 204 -7.35 16.82 14.93
N SER A 205 -7.32 16.85 16.25
CA SER A 205 -8.48 17.13 17.08
C SER A 205 -9.10 18.50 16.83
N THR A 206 -8.33 19.45 16.31
CA THR A 206 -8.84 20.80 15.96
C THR A 206 -9.82 20.78 14.79
N SER A 207 -9.80 19.74 13.98
CA SER A 207 -10.74 19.55 12.87
C SER A 207 -12.06 18.91 13.29
N TYR A 208 -12.24 18.62 14.58
CA TYR A 208 -13.41 17.95 15.12
C TYR A 208 -14.07 18.77 16.22
N PRO A 209 -15.39 18.67 16.40
CA PRO A 209 -16.13 19.46 17.41
C PRO A 209 -15.79 19.02 18.85
N SER A 210 -15.23 17.87 19.06
CA SER A 210 -14.82 17.35 20.37
C SER A 210 -13.72 16.29 20.26
N ILE A 211 -13.06 16.01 21.37
CA ILE A 211 -12.07 14.92 21.46
C ILE A 211 -12.72 13.54 21.22
N ASP A 212 -13.95 13.35 21.65
CA ASP A 212 -14.66 12.09 21.41
C ASP A 212 -15.00 11.93 19.92
N ALA A 213 -15.41 13.01 19.25
CA ALA A 213 -15.60 13.01 17.80
C ALA A 213 -14.29 12.74 17.04
N TYR A 214 -13.17 13.30 17.51
CA TYR A 214 -11.84 13.01 16.97
C TYR A 214 -11.49 11.53 17.08
N LYS A 215 -11.65 10.94 18.27
CA LYS A 215 -11.39 9.51 18.47
C LYS A 215 -12.30 8.61 17.65
N ALA A 216 -13.57 9.00 17.50
CA ALA A 216 -14.56 8.30 16.69
C ALA A 216 -14.32 8.45 15.17
N GLY A 217 -13.49 9.39 14.75
CA GLY A 217 -13.10 9.57 13.35
C GLY A 217 -12.29 8.40 12.80
N ILE A 218 -11.59 7.66 13.67
CA ILE A 218 -10.97 6.39 13.30
C ILE A 218 -11.97 5.26 13.54
N LYS A 219 -12.50 4.71 12.47
CA LYS A 219 -13.53 3.68 12.51
C LYS A 219 -12.97 2.30 12.84
N LYS A 220 -11.75 2.01 12.41
CA LYS A 220 -11.17 0.67 12.53
C LYS A 220 -9.64 0.78 12.58
N VAL A 221 -9.03 -0.01 13.44
CA VAL A 221 -7.57 -0.19 13.47
C VAL A 221 -7.29 -1.62 13.05
N LEU A 222 -6.50 -1.78 12.01
CA LEU A 222 -6.09 -3.06 11.46
C LEU A 222 -4.59 -3.23 11.66
N LEU A 223 -4.21 -4.33 12.29
CA LEU A 223 -2.81 -4.68 12.50
C LEU A 223 -2.32 -5.51 11.32
N ALA A 224 -1.16 -5.15 10.82
CA ALA A 224 -0.40 -5.90 9.83
C ALA A 224 0.95 -6.33 10.40
N ASN A 225 1.66 -7.24 9.74
CA ASN A 225 2.98 -7.67 10.19
C ASN A 225 4.05 -6.58 10.03
N ASN A 226 3.82 -5.60 9.15
CA ASN A 226 4.71 -4.46 8.87
C ASN A 226 4.10 -3.11 9.25
N GLY A 227 3.00 -3.08 10.02
CA GLY A 227 2.45 -1.80 10.42
C GLY A 227 1.01 -1.82 10.92
N VAL A 228 0.37 -0.67 10.88
CA VAL A 228 -1.01 -0.41 11.29
C VAL A 228 -1.68 0.59 10.36
#